data_3397fd467af4f4839270475064ca8383
#
_entry.id   3397fd467af4f4839270475064ca8383
#
_cell.length_a   1.000
_cell.length_b   1.000
_cell.length_c   1.000
_cell.angle_alpha   90.00
_cell.angle_beta   90.00
_cell.angle_gamma   90.00
#
_symmetry.space_group_name_H-M   'P 1'
#
loop_
_entity.id
_entity.type
_entity.pdbx_description
1 polymer ?
#
loop_
_entity_poly.entity_id
_entity_poly.type
_entity_poly.pdbx_seq_one_letter_code
_entity_poly.pdbx_strand_id
1 'polypeptide(L)'
;MERSEPSELLGSAEVPVGPRLPDYGGACVTGLVPALLEGPGNPRGWPAWLPPEVGEASRALLLVLDGLGWHQLRERKGVAPTLSEMAGGPISTVAPTTTAAALTSISTGRPPGEHGVVGYRIAVGGVPSHGEILNALRWSTGSGDAQRRHHPRTFQPCVLFGDQRPPVVTRESFLGSGFTAAHLSDTRLVGYRDRNGLVTAVLEAFSRGEAFVYAYWDDVDRTAHEFGLGERYDAELSACDTMVAELLNRLPPGTALVVTADHGQVHVDEKLLELPSAVTSLIDGQSGEGRFRWLHARSGGEEDLLAATTEAFADVAWVVG
;
A
#
# COMPACT_ATOMS: atom_id res chain seq x y z
N MET A 1 -20.01 6.59 -41.02
CA MET A 1 -19.52 5.74 -39.90
C MET A 1 -18.30 6.44 -39.33
N GLU A 2 -18.60 7.48 -38.55
CA GLU A 2 -17.60 8.32 -37.89
C GLU A 2 -17.06 7.59 -36.67
N ARG A 3 -15.74 7.52 -36.57
CA ARG A 3 -15.07 7.02 -35.38
C ARG A 3 -15.04 8.16 -34.38
N SER A 4 -15.79 8.04 -33.30
CA SER A 4 -15.69 8.93 -32.13
C SER A 4 -14.33 8.77 -31.46
N GLU A 5 -13.61 9.86 -31.35
CA GLU A 5 -12.33 9.96 -30.63
C GLU A 5 -12.51 9.75 -29.11
N PRO A 6 -11.55 9.11 -28.41
CA PRO A 6 -11.63 8.85 -26.96
C PRO A 6 -11.17 10.01 -26.10
N SER A 7 -11.49 11.26 -26.44
CA SER A 7 -10.88 12.43 -25.76
C SER A 7 -11.81 13.21 -24.80
N GLU A 8 -13.02 12.75 -24.52
CA GLU A 8 -13.98 13.51 -23.70
C GLU A 8 -14.26 12.99 -22.27
N LEU A 9 -13.47 12.06 -21.73
CA LEU A 9 -13.72 11.48 -20.39
C LEU A 9 -12.77 11.95 -19.29
N LEU A 10 -11.85 12.85 -19.58
CA LEU A 10 -11.05 13.53 -18.56
C LEU A 10 -11.50 14.98 -18.50
N GLY A 11 -12.33 15.34 -17.52
CA GLY A 11 -12.49 16.73 -17.13
C GLY A 11 -11.11 17.36 -17.04
N SER A 12 -10.93 18.57 -17.57
CA SER A 12 -9.68 19.32 -17.71
C SER A 12 -8.99 19.66 -16.38
N ALA A 13 -8.56 18.63 -15.65
CA ALA A 13 -7.56 18.80 -14.64
C ALA A 13 -6.20 18.82 -15.38
N GLU A 14 -5.51 19.94 -15.34
CA GLU A 14 -4.14 20.08 -15.83
C GLU A 14 -3.32 18.88 -15.32
N VAL A 15 -2.72 18.13 -16.25
CA VAL A 15 -1.81 17.04 -15.88
C VAL A 15 -0.66 17.67 -15.10
N PRO A 16 -0.42 17.28 -13.85
CA PRO A 16 0.65 17.88 -13.06
C PRO A 16 1.99 17.73 -13.79
N VAL A 17 2.77 18.81 -13.86
CA VAL A 17 4.10 18.83 -14.51
C VAL A 17 5.14 18.00 -13.74
N GLY A 18 4.75 17.29 -12.68
CA GLY A 18 5.62 16.48 -11.84
C GLY A 18 4.90 15.29 -11.22
N PRO A 19 5.62 14.44 -10.46
CA PRO A 19 5.01 13.31 -9.76
C PRO A 19 4.00 13.83 -8.74
N ARG A 20 2.91 13.10 -8.55
CA ARG A 20 2.06 13.32 -7.39
C ARG A 20 2.82 12.90 -6.13
N LEU A 21 3.20 13.87 -5.34
CA LEU A 21 3.82 13.60 -4.05
C LEU A 21 2.77 13.13 -3.04
N PRO A 22 3.11 12.19 -2.14
CA PRO A 22 2.25 11.83 -1.03
C PRO A 22 1.94 13.05 -0.15
N ASP A 23 0.67 13.19 0.22
CA ASP A 23 0.22 14.26 1.12
C ASP A 23 0.44 13.87 2.59
N TYR A 24 1.71 13.66 2.97
CA TYR A 24 2.08 13.31 4.33
C TYR A 24 1.62 14.39 5.33
N GLY A 25 0.76 14.00 6.28
CA GLY A 25 0.15 14.94 7.21
C GLY A 25 -1.22 15.48 6.79
N GLY A 26 -1.64 15.25 5.53
CA GLY A 26 -2.97 15.49 4.99
C GLY A 26 -3.69 14.20 4.61
N ALA A 27 -4.33 14.18 3.43
CA ALA A 27 -5.09 13.04 2.92
C ALA A 27 -4.16 11.91 2.42
N CYS A 28 -3.63 11.13 3.35
CA CYS A 28 -2.68 10.06 3.10
C CYS A 28 -2.99 8.83 3.95
N VAL A 29 -2.65 7.64 3.44
CA VAL A 29 -2.82 6.36 4.16
C VAL A 29 -2.11 6.34 5.51
N THR A 30 -1.03 7.12 5.70
CA THR A 30 -0.33 7.26 6.97
C THR A 30 -1.20 7.85 8.09
N GLY A 31 -2.25 8.61 7.72
CA GLY A 31 -3.17 9.23 8.67
C GLY A 31 -4.31 8.33 9.15
N LEU A 32 -4.58 7.18 8.50
CA LEU A 32 -5.76 6.36 8.76
C LEU A 32 -5.74 5.75 10.17
N VAL A 33 -4.72 4.96 10.48
CA VAL A 33 -4.63 4.28 11.78
C VAL A 33 -4.56 5.28 12.93
N PRO A 34 -3.72 6.35 12.89
CA PRO A 34 -3.75 7.38 13.91
C PRO A 34 -5.13 8.00 14.12
N ALA A 35 -5.84 8.37 13.04
CA ALA A 35 -7.17 8.96 13.16
C ALA A 35 -8.19 8.00 13.79
N LEU A 36 -8.19 6.74 13.39
CA LEU A 36 -9.14 5.73 13.88
C LEU A 36 -8.88 5.31 15.35
N LEU A 37 -7.63 5.33 15.80
CA LEU A 37 -7.27 4.98 17.17
C LEU A 37 -7.41 6.14 18.16
N GLU A 38 -7.11 7.36 17.72
CA GLU A 38 -7.21 8.57 18.56
C GLU A 38 -8.64 9.10 18.61
N GLY A 39 -9.43 8.84 17.56
CA GLY A 39 -10.83 9.28 17.47
C GLY A 39 -11.00 10.81 17.50
N PRO A 40 -12.22 11.31 17.79
CA PRO A 40 -12.52 12.75 17.82
C PRO A 40 -11.78 13.52 18.92
N GLY A 41 -11.23 12.82 19.93
CA GLY A 41 -10.40 13.41 20.98
C GLY A 41 -8.97 13.73 20.56
N ASN A 42 -8.60 13.49 19.32
CA ASN A 42 -7.29 13.80 18.79
C ASN A 42 -6.96 15.29 18.95
N PRO A 43 -5.81 15.64 19.58
CA PRO A 43 -5.37 17.03 19.74
C PRO A 43 -5.23 17.80 18.41
N ARG A 44 -5.05 17.07 17.29
CA ARG A 44 -4.95 17.63 15.94
C ARG A 44 -6.33 17.86 15.29
N GLY A 45 -7.42 17.44 15.96
CA GLY A 45 -8.77 17.43 15.42
C GLY A 45 -9.04 16.25 14.47
N TRP A 46 -10.32 16.07 14.11
CA TRP A 46 -10.73 15.05 13.15
C TRP A 46 -10.30 15.45 11.73
N PRO A 47 -9.68 14.57 10.93
CA PRO A 47 -9.22 14.91 9.59
C PRO A 47 -10.40 15.24 8.65
N ALA A 48 -10.33 16.38 7.97
CA ALA A 48 -11.40 16.81 7.06
C ALA A 48 -11.61 15.88 5.84
N TRP A 49 -10.61 15.04 5.51
CA TRP A 49 -10.68 14.10 4.41
C TRP A 49 -11.33 12.76 4.79
N LEU A 50 -11.56 12.52 6.09
CA LEU A 50 -12.25 11.33 6.60
C LEU A 50 -13.68 11.72 7.01
N PRO A 51 -14.72 10.99 6.54
CA PRO A 51 -16.10 11.31 6.86
C PRO A 51 -16.31 11.47 8.37
N PRO A 52 -17.04 12.51 8.83
CA PRO A 52 -17.24 12.78 10.26
C PRO A 52 -17.96 11.64 10.98
N GLU A 53 -18.84 10.91 10.31
CA GLU A 53 -19.58 9.77 10.84
C GLU A 53 -18.66 8.65 11.32
N VAL A 54 -17.47 8.52 10.71
CA VAL A 54 -16.44 7.57 11.16
C VAL A 54 -15.94 7.95 12.56
N GLY A 55 -15.76 9.24 12.82
CA GLY A 55 -15.33 9.76 14.13
C GLY A 55 -16.40 9.62 15.22
N GLU A 56 -17.67 9.56 14.86
CA GLU A 56 -18.79 9.39 15.79
C GLU A 56 -19.00 7.91 16.17
N ALA A 57 -18.40 6.98 15.45
CA ALA A 57 -18.55 5.56 15.67
C ALA A 57 -17.81 5.12 16.95
N SER A 58 -18.43 4.20 17.69
CA SER A 58 -17.81 3.62 18.90
C SER A 58 -16.81 2.50 18.61
N ARG A 59 -16.81 2.02 17.37
CA ARG A 59 -15.93 0.94 16.88
C ARG A 59 -15.54 1.23 15.44
N ALA A 60 -14.39 0.71 15.02
CA ALA A 60 -13.93 0.83 13.63
C ALA A 60 -13.35 -0.49 13.10
N LEU A 61 -13.75 -0.85 11.88
CA LEU A 61 -13.08 -1.84 11.05
C LEU A 61 -12.32 -1.09 9.96
N LEU A 62 -11.00 -1.22 9.93
CA LEU A 62 -10.18 -0.80 8.80
C LEU A 62 -9.92 -2.03 7.91
N LEU A 63 -10.54 -2.05 6.74
CA LEU A 63 -10.36 -3.07 5.72
C LEU A 63 -9.46 -2.53 4.61
N VAL A 64 -8.29 -3.15 4.44
CA VAL A 64 -7.37 -2.85 3.35
C VAL A 64 -7.59 -3.87 2.22
N LEU A 65 -8.01 -3.38 1.05
CA LEU A 65 -8.11 -4.14 -0.19
C LEU A 65 -6.88 -3.85 -1.04
N ASP A 66 -5.91 -4.75 -1.02
CA ASP A 66 -4.62 -4.57 -1.70
C ASP A 66 -4.80 -4.28 -3.18
N GLY A 67 -4.13 -3.24 -3.65
CA GLY A 67 -4.12 -2.87 -5.07
C GLY A 67 -5.41 -2.24 -5.61
N LEU A 68 -6.47 -2.06 -4.79
CA LEU A 68 -7.71 -1.42 -5.22
C LEU A 68 -7.60 0.11 -5.17
N GLY A 69 -6.93 0.70 -6.14
CA GLY A 69 -6.81 2.16 -6.23
C GLY A 69 -8.13 2.86 -6.55
N TRP A 70 -8.19 4.14 -6.19
CA TRP A 70 -9.36 4.99 -6.41
C TRP A 70 -9.81 5.03 -7.88
N HIS A 71 -8.86 5.07 -8.83
CA HIS A 71 -9.18 5.09 -10.26
C HIS A 71 -9.83 3.79 -10.70
N GLN A 72 -9.30 2.63 -10.28
CA GLN A 72 -9.86 1.32 -10.59
C GLN A 72 -11.30 1.18 -10.10
N LEU A 73 -11.58 1.63 -8.87
CA LEU A 73 -12.93 1.64 -8.31
C LEU A 73 -13.87 2.56 -9.08
N ARG A 74 -13.42 3.78 -9.40
CA ARG A 74 -14.22 4.79 -10.13
C ARG A 74 -14.60 4.34 -11.53
N GLU A 75 -13.71 3.65 -12.23
CA GLU A 75 -13.95 3.08 -13.57
C GLU A 75 -14.91 1.89 -13.51
N ARG A 76 -15.06 1.24 -12.37
CA ARG A 76 -15.81 -0.02 -12.18
C ARG A 76 -17.01 0.09 -11.23
N LYS A 77 -17.65 1.26 -11.18
CA LYS A 77 -18.80 1.49 -10.29
C LYS A 77 -19.92 0.46 -10.45
N GLY A 78 -20.16 0.00 -11.67
CA GLY A 78 -21.17 -1.02 -11.94
C GLY A 78 -20.77 -2.43 -11.48
N VAL A 79 -19.47 -2.67 -11.28
CA VAL A 79 -18.91 -3.94 -10.78
C VAL A 79 -18.90 -3.98 -9.27
N ALA A 80 -18.65 -2.83 -8.62
CA ALA A 80 -18.55 -2.68 -7.17
C ALA A 80 -19.47 -1.55 -6.65
N PRO A 81 -20.79 -1.73 -6.74
CA PRO A 81 -21.75 -0.69 -6.37
C PRO A 81 -21.69 -0.33 -4.88
N THR A 82 -21.55 -1.31 -3.98
CA THR A 82 -21.48 -1.07 -2.53
C THR A 82 -20.29 -0.20 -2.16
N LEU A 83 -19.08 -0.56 -2.65
CA LEU A 83 -17.86 0.22 -2.44
C LEU A 83 -17.95 1.62 -3.06
N SER A 84 -18.59 1.74 -4.21
CA SER A 84 -18.72 3.00 -4.95
C SER A 84 -19.69 4.00 -4.30
N GLU A 85 -20.63 3.52 -3.50
CA GLU A 85 -21.62 4.31 -2.75
C GLU A 85 -21.14 4.72 -1.36
N MET A 86 -20.02 4.14 -0.87
CA MET A 86 -19.47 4.53 0.43
C MET A 86 -19.03 6.00 0.42
N ALA A 87 -19.29 6.69 1.53
CA ALA A 87 -18.81 8.06 1.72
C ALA A 87 -17.28 8.11 1.78
N GLY A 88 -16.69 9.13 1.17
CA GLY A 88 -15.24 9.31 1.17
C GLY A 88 -14.71 9.84 -0.17
N GLY A 89 -13.41 9.81 -0.34
CA GLY A 89 -12.72 10.34 -1.52
C GLY A 89 -11.32 9.78 -1.69
N PRO A 90 -10.61 10.25 -2.72
CA PRO A 90 -9.23 9.82 -2.95
C PRO A 90 -8.31 10.34 -1.86
N ILE A 91 -7.42 9.49 -1.39
CA ILE A 91 -6.29 9.85 -0.56
C ILE A 91 -5.01 9.40 -1.24
N SER A 92 -3.88 10.00 -0.88
CA SER A 92 -2.58 9.55 -1.40
C SER A 92 -2.09 8.31 -0.65
N THR A 93 -1.34 7.47 -1.34
CA THR A 93 -0.47 6.50 -0.68
C THR A 93 0.95 7.05 -0.56
N VAL A 94 1.91 6.20 -0.23
CA VAL A 94 3.30 6.59 0.03
C VAL A 94 4.18 6.45 -1.21
N ALA A 95 5.38 7.01 -1.17
CA ALA A 95 6.44 6.79 -2.13
C ALA A 95 7.63 6.07 -1.45
N PRO A 96 8.08 4.93 -1.99
CA PRO A 96 7.56 4.21 -3.16
C PRO A 96 6.17 3.62 -2.92
N THR A 97 5.37 3.59 -4.00
CA THR A 97 3.98 3.11 -4.01
C THR A 97 3.99 1.59 -4.20
N THR A 98 4.14 0.85 -3.13
CA THR A 98 4.23 -0.62 -3.10
C THR A 98 3.71 -1.19 -1.80
N THR A 99 3.15 -2.40 -1.84
CA THR A 99 2.58 -3.12 -0.69
C THR A 99 3.47 -3.04 0.56
N ALA A 100 4.76 -3.35 0.43
CA ALA A 100 5.66 -3.38 1.58
C ALA A 100 5.77 -2.02 2.29
N ALA A 101 5.97 -0.95 1.54
CA ALA A 101 6.06 0.41 2.07
C ALA A 101 4.72 0.91 2.61
N ALA A 102 3.65 0.72 1.83
CA ALA A 102 2.34 1.26 2.17
C ALA A 102 1.69 0.55 3.37
N LEU A 103 1.70 -0.79 3.44
CA LEU A 103 1.16 -1.51 4.60
C LEU A 103 1.93 -1.19 5.89
N THR A 104 3.26 -1.04 5.79
CA THR A 104 4.07 -0.60 6.93
C THR A 104 3.71 0.83 7.35
N SER A 105 3.50 1.72 6.37
CA SER A 105 3.07 3.09 6.64
C SER A 105 1.66 3.16 7.26
N ILE A 106 0.72 2.32 6.83
CA ILE A 106 -0.62 2.24 7.43
C ILE A 106 -0.52 1.83 8.89
N SER A 107 0.23 0.77 9.19
CA SER A 107 0.32 0.22 10.56
C SER A 107 1.13 1.09 11.52
N THR A 108 2.14 1.82 11.03
CA THR A 108 2.98 2.71 11.84
C THR A 108 2.47 4.14 11.94
N GLY A 109 1.65 4.58 10.97
CA GLY A 109 1.31 6.00 10.80
C GLY A 109 2.49 6.86 10.34
N ARG A 110 3.54 6.27 9.76
CA ARG A 110 4.80 6.93 9.39
C ARG A 110 5.12 6.78 7.92
N PRO A 111 5.80 7.75 7.29
CA PRO A 111 6.28 7.61 5.92
C PRO A 111 7.44 6.60 5.81
N PRO A 112 7.69 6.05 4.60
CA PRO A 112 8.74 5.04 4.37
C PRO A 112 10.13 5.45 4.84
N GLY A 113 10.49 6.72 4.72
CA GLY A 113 11.79 7.24 5.19
C GLY A 113 11.98 7.19 6.72
N GLU A 114 10.88 7.12 7.50
CA GLU A 114 10.95 7.00 8.96
C GLU A 114 10.97 5.53 9.41
N HIS A 115 10.16 4.65 8.81
CA HIS A 115 10.08 3.25 9.22
C HIS A 115 11.07 2.32 8.50
N GLY A 116 11.79 2.81 7.47
CA GLY A 116 12.88 2.11 6.81
C GLY A 116 12.49 1.09 5.75
N VAL A 117 11.20 0.73 5.60
CA VAL A 117 10.73 -0.16 4.53
C VAL A 117 10.48 0.68 3.28
N VAL A 118 11.53 0.95 2.52
CA VAL A 118 11.56 1.92 1.41
C VAL A 118 11.35 1.28 0.04
N GLY A 119 10.67 0.15 -0.05
CA GLY A 119 10.34 -0.51 -1.31
C GLY A 119 10.22 -2.02 -1.19
N TYR A 120 9.97 -2.67 -2.32
CA TYR A 120 9.92 -4.12 -2.44
C TYR A 120 11.32 -4.76 -2.33
N ARG A 121 12.33 -4.13 -2.95
CA ARG A 121 13.74 -4.54 -2.89
C ARG A 121 14.54 -3.42 -2.23
N ILE A 122 15.17 -3.71 -1.11
CA ILE A 122 15.86 -2.73 -0.28
C ILE A 122 17.33 -3.11 -0.17
N ALA A 123 18.24 -2.18 -0.48
CA ALA A 123 19.65 -2.37 -0.23
C ALA A 123 19.93 -2.33 1.28
N VAL A 124 20.55 -3.38 1.81
CA VAL A 124 20.84 -3.53 3.24
C VAL A 124 22.31 -3.86 3.46
N GLY A 125 22.88 -3.32 4.53
CA GLY A 125 24.30 -3.56 4.84
C GLY A 125 25.29 -2.78 4.03
N GLY A 126 24.87 -1.70 3.37
CA GLY A 126 25.70 -0.81 2.53
C GLY A 126 25.23 -0.75 1.08
N VAL A 127 26.12 -0.32 0.18
CA VAL A 127 25.86 -0.32 -1.27
C VAL A 127 25.79 -1.75 -1.80
N PRO A 128 25.02 -2.03 -2.88
CA PRO A 128 24.75 -3.38 -3.35
C PRO A 128 25.98 -4.24 -3.67
N SER A 129 27.11 -3.66 -4.05
CA SER A 129 28.36 -4.41 -4.28
C SER A 129 28.98 -5.00 -3.00
N HIS A 130 28.66 -4.42 -1.83
CA HIS A 130 29.17 -4.83 -0.52
C HIS A 130 28.06 -5.23 0.46
N GLY A 131 26.79 -5.11 0.06
CA GLY A 131 25.61 -5.41 0.84
C GLY A 131 24.75 -6.49 0.20
N GLU A 132 23.54 -6.62 0.71
CA GLU A 132 22.52 -7.53 0.19
C GLU A 132 21.30 -6.72 -0.30
N ILE A 133 20.51 -7.30 -1.20
CA ILE A 133 19.19 -6.79 -1.56
C ILE A 133 18.14 -7.63 -0.83
N LEU A 134 17.46 -7.02 0.12
CA LEU A 134 16.35 -7.62 0.84
C LEU A 134 15.07 -7.52 0.00
N ASN A 135 14.43 -8.66 -0.30
CA ASN A 135 13.05 -8.70 -0.73
C ASN A 135 12.15 -8.53 0.51
N ALA A 136 11.50 -7.39 0.66
CA ALA A 136 10.75 -7.04 1.86
C ALA A 136 9.56 -7.97 2.11
N LEU A 137 8.78 -8.35 1.09
CA LEU A 137 7.62 -9.22 1.26
C LEU A 137 8.00 -10.66 1.64
N ARG A 138 9.07 -11.19 1.04
CA ARG A 138 9.57 -12.55 1.33
C ARG A 138 10.52 -12.57 2.53
N TRP A 139 11.02 -11.43 2.93
CA TRP A 139 12.07 -11.25 3.92
C TRP A 139 13.29 -12.13 3.65
N SER A 140 13.73 -12.08 2.42
CA SER A 140 14.82 -12.91 1.89
C SER A 140 15.80 -12.09 1.06
N THR A 141 17.05 -12.56 0.99
CA THR A 141 18.10 -12.03 0.12
C THR A 141 18.54 -13.10 -0.87
N GLY A 142 19.53 -12.80 -1.71
CA GLY A 142 20.17 -13.81 -2.56
C GLY A 142 20.72 -15.02 -1.80
N SER A 143 21.01 -14.86 -0.50
CA SER A 143 21.47 -15.92 0.42
C SER A 143 20.33 -16.68 1.10
N GLY A 144 19.06 -16.49 0.70
CA GLY A 144 17.88 -17.14 1.26
C GLY A 144 17.21 -16.34 2.38
N ASP A 145 16.58 -17.02 3.36
CA ASP A 145 15.89 -16.39 4.48
C ASP A 145 16.79 -15.39 5.21
N ALA A 146 16.26 -14.19 5.46
CA ALA A 146 17.01 -13.08 6.02
C ALA A 146 16.58 -12.69 7.46
N GLN A 147 15.59 -13.36 8.05
CA GLN A 147 15.00 -12.96 9.33
C GLN A 147 16.02 -12.92 10.48
N ARG A 148 17.04 -13.77 10.45
CA ARG A 148 18.10 -13.77 11.47
C ARG A 148 19.13 -12.67 11.27
N ARG A 149 19.49 -12.36 10.01
CA ARG A 149 20.49 -11.33 9.69
C ARG A 149 19.90 -9.93 9.74
N HIS A 150 18.70 -9.79 9.22
CA HIS A 150 17.94 -8.54 9.18
C HIS A 150 16.65 -8.74 9.97
N HIS A 151 16.76 -8.74 11.31
CA HIS A 151 15.62 -9.04 12.17
C HIS A 151 14.49 -8.03 11.93
N PRO A 152 13.26 -8.49 11.59
CA PRO A 152 12.18 -7.61 11.13
C PRO A 152 11.89 -6.44 12.07
N ARG A 153 11.80 -6.68 13.38
CA ARG A 153 11.50 -5.66 14.39
C ARG A 153 12.65 -4.68 14.66
N THR A 154 13.88 -5.06 14.33
CA THR A 154 15.03 -4.16 14.43
C THR A 154 15.15 -3.35 13.14
N PHE A 155 14.81 -3.95 12.02
CA PHE A 155 14.80 -3.30 10.72
C PHE A 155 13.73 -2.21 10.64
N GLN A 156 12.51 -2.51 11.12
CA GLN A 156 11.40 -1.58 11.25
C GLN A 156 11.17 -1.29 12.75
N PRO A 157 11.73 -0.21 13.30
CA PRO A 157 11.69 0.05 14.75
C PRO A 157 10.48 0.89 15.20
N CYS A 158 9.68 1.41 14.26
CA CYS A 158 8.55 2.27 14.60
C CYS A 158 7.45 1.50 15.34
N VAL A 159 6.79 2.20 16.27
CA VAL A 159 5.64 1.68 17.01
C VAL A 159 4.48 1.41 16.03
N LEU A 160 3.82 0.28 16.20
CA LEU A 160 2.68 -0.14 15.41
C LEU A 160 1.36 0.19 16.12
N PHE A 161 0.37 0.62 15.38
CA PHE A 161 -0.99 0.90 15.89
C PHE A 161 -1.01 1.75 17.18
N GLY A 162 -0.12 2.76 17.29
CA GLY A 162 -0.07 3.64 18.46
C GLY A 162 0.20 2.90 19.77
N ASP A 163 0.96 1.80 19.74
CA ASP A 163 1.21 0.88 20.87
C ASP A 163 -0.03 0.09 21.36
N GLN A 164 -1.10 0.10 20.57
CA GLN A 164 -2.24 -0.77 20.82
C GLN A 164 -2.00 -2.15 20.17
N ARG A 165 -2.71 -3.17 20.66
CA ARG A 165 -2.59 -4.54 20.16
C ARG A 165 -3.92 -5.03 19.57
N PRO A 166 -4.37 -4.42 18.45
CA PRO A 166 -5.63 -4.80 17.85
C PRO A 166 -5.60 -6.23 17.30
N PRO A 167 -6.77 -6.87 17.13
CA PRO A 167 -6.86 -8.02 16.26
C PRO A 167 -6.59 -7.60 14.81
N VAL A 168 -5.72 -8.36 14.15
CA VAL A 168 -5.36 -8.20 12.75
C VAL A 168 -5.77 -9.46 12.01
N VAL A 169 -6.79 -9.33 11.18
CA VAL A 169 -7.32 -10.42 10.35
C VAL A 169 -6.58 -10.42 9.01
N THR A 170 -5.77 -11.43 8.78
CA THR A 170 -4.92 -11.55 7.59
C THR A 170 -4.92 -12.99 7.07
N ARG A 171 -4.40 -13.21 5.86
CA ARG A 171 -4.31 -14.55 5.28
C ARG A 171 -3.44 -15.48 6.15
N GLU A 172 -3.93 -16.70 6.41
CA GLU A 172 -3.24 -17.70 7.24
C GLU A 172 -1.80 -17.97 6.77
N SER A 173 -1.56 -17.98 5.45
CA SER A 173 -0.23 -18.19 4.87
C SER A 173 0.78 -17.07 5.15
N PHE A 174 0.33 -15.90 5.60
CA PHE A 174 1.22 -14.79 5.96
C PHE A 174 1.66 -14.82 7.42
N LEU A 175 0.98 -15.61 8.25
CA LEU A 175 1.35 -15.76 9.66
C LEU A 175 2.79 -16.29 9.77
N GLY A 176 3.62 -15.62 10.56
CA GLY A 176 5.01 -16.01 10.76
C GLY A 176 5.98 -15.58 9.65
N SER A 177 5.51 -14.87 8.61
CA SER A 177 6.43 -14.30 7.63
C SER A 177 7.25 -13.16 8.23
N GLY A 178 8.46 -12.93 7.70
CA GLY A 178 9.30 -11.82 8.16
C GLY A 178 8.65 -10.46 7.91
N PHE A 179 7.93 -10.30 6.81
CA PHE A 179 7.19 -9.06 6.53
C PHE A 179 6.06 -8.84 7.55
N THR A 180 5.28 -9.88 7.87
CA THR A 180 4.27 -9.79 8.94
C THR A 180 4.91 -9.40 10.27
N ALA A 181 6.07 -9.97 10.60
CA ALA A 181 6.81 -9.59 11.81
C ALA A 181 7.33 -8.14 11.78
N ALA A 182 7.59 -7.57 10.60
CA ALA A 182 8.03 -6.18 10.47
C ALA A 182 6.87 -5.18 10.70
N HIS A 183 5.70 -5.40 10.08
CA HIS A 183 4.64 -4.40 10.06
C HIS A 183 3.41 -4.72 10.91
N LEU A 184 3.34 -5.91 11.52
CA LEU A 184 2.22 -6.37 12.37
C LEU A 184 2.69 -7.02 13.69
N SER A 185 3.95 -6.88 14.08
CA SER A 185 4.41 -7.42 15.36
C SER A 185 3.64 -6.82 16.53
N ASP A 186 3.55 -7.58 17.62
CA ASP A 186 2.84 -7.20 18.84
C ASP A 186 1.31 -7.00 18.69
N THR A 187 0.74 -7.35 17.54
CA THR A 187 -0.72 -7.43 17.33
C THR A 187 -1.26 -8.83 17.60
N ARG A 188 -2.57 -8.99 17.61
CA ARG A 188 -3.22 -10.29 17.74
C ARG A 188 -3.62 -10.80 16.36
N LEU A 189 -2.73 -11.58 15.74
CA LEU A 189 -2.93 -12.10 14.39
C LEU A 189 -4.02 -13.18 14.37
N VAL A 190 -4.99 -13.05 13.46
CA VAL A 190 -6.05 -14.00 13.19
C VAL A 190 -6.00 -14.39 11.72
N GLY A 191 -5.71 -15.67 11.44
CA GLY A 191 -5.60 -16.19 10.08
C GLY A 191 -6.94 -16.51 9.46
N TYR A 192 -7.14 -16.17 8.18
CA TYR A 192 -8.26 -16.63 7.37
C TYR A 192 -7.76 -17.41 6.14
N ARG A 193 -8.63 -18.21 5.51
CA ARG A 193 -8.34 -18.95 4.28
C ARG A 193 -9.12 -18.44 3.08
N ASP A 194 -10.31 -17.89 3.32
CA ASP A 194 -11.23 -17.40 2.30
C ASP A 194 -12.03 -16.21 2.81
N ARG A 195 -12.89 -15.62 1.96
CA ARG A 195 -13.73 -14.45 2.29
C ARG A 195 -14.65 -14.70 3.49
N ASN A 196 -15.25 -15.88 3.56
CA ASN A 196 -16.15 -16.24 4.68
C ASN A 196 -15.36 -16.31 6.00
N GLY A 197 -14.13 -16.83 5.95
CA GLY A 197 -13.22 -16.86 7.07
C GLY A 197 -12.82 -15.47 7.55
N LEU A 198 -12.56 -14.53 6.63
CA LEU A 198 -12.29 -13.13 6.97
C LEU A 198 -13.50 -12.50 7.67
N VAL A 199 -14.70 -12.58 7.08
CA VAL A 199 -15.91 -12.03 7.65
C VAL A 199 -16.18 -12.61 9.04
N THR A 200 -16.05 -13.93 9.19
CA THR A 200 -16.24 -14.61 10.49
C THR A 200 -15.25 -14.10 11.53
N ALA A 201 -13.96 -14.02 11.19
CA ALA A 201 -12.92 -13.56 12.12
C ALA A 201 -13.14 -12.12 12.58
N VAL A 202 -13.55 -11.23 11.66
CA VAL A 202 -13.89 -9.84 11.96
C VAL A 202 -15.07 -9.76 12.93
N LEU A 203 -16.16 -10.49 12.64
CA LEU A 203 -17.36 -10.47 13.49
C LEU A 203 -17.09 -11.08 14.88
N GLU A 204 -16.29 -12.14 14.96
CA GLU A 204 -15.85 -12.71 16.22
C GLU A 204 -15.01 -11.72 17.04
N ALA A 205 -14.12 -10.95 16.41
CA ALA A 205 -13.34 -9.93 17.11
C ALA A 205 -14.28 -8.90 17.76
N PHE A 206 -15.25 -8.36 17.03
CA PHE A 206 -16.22 -7.41 17.58
C PHE A 206 -17.12 -8.04 18.64
N SER A 207 -17.49 -9.32 18.52
CA SER A 207 -18.28 -10.02 19.54
C SER A 207 -17.56 -10.16 20.89
N ARG A 208 -16.23 -10.13 20.87
CA ARG A 208 -15.35 -10.12 22.05
C ARG A 208 -15.13 -8.71 22.63
N GLY A 209 -15.78 -7.70 22.06
CA GLY A 209 -15.72 -6.32 22.58
C GLY A 209 -14.60 -5.46 22.02
N GLU A 210 -13.96 -5.88 20.93
CA GLU A 210 -12.91 -5.06 20.31
C GLU A 210 -13.46 -3.74 19.79
N ALA A 211 -12.75 -2.66 20.04
CA ALA A 211 -13.10 -1.33 19.55
C ALA A 211 -12.53 -1.05 18.15
N PHE A 212 -11.40 -1.66 17.81
CA PHE A 212 -10.76 -1.51 16.52
C PHE A 212 -10.29 -2.87 16.00
N VAL A 213 -10.56 -3.14 14.71
CA VAL A 213 -10.11 -4.34 13.99
C VAL A 213 -9.45 -3.88 12.68
N TYR A 214 -8.28 -4.42 12.38
CA TYR A 214 -7.63 -4.28 11.09
C TYR A 214 -7.85 -5.57 10.29
N ALA A 215 -8.26 -5.46 9.03
CA ALA A 215 -8.41 -6.59 8.12
C ALA A 215 -7.72 -6.29 6.79
N TYR A 216 -7.10 -7.30 6.20
CA TYR A 216 -6.35 -7.19 4.95
C TYR A 216 -6.76 -8.29 3.97
N TRP A 217 -7.06 -7.91 2.71
CA TRP A 217 -7.43 -8.80 1.62
C TRP A 217 -6.53 -8.56 0.40
N ASP A 218 -5.85 -9.60 -0.09
CA ASP A 218 -4.80 -9.51 -1.12
C ASP A 218 -5.23 -9.99 -2.51
N ASP A 219 -6.39 -10.60 -2.68
CA ASP A 219 -6.74 -11.26 -3.94
C ASP A 219 -7.01 -10.29 -5.09
N VAL A 220 -7.37 -9.02 -4.83
CA VAL A 220 -7.56 -8.01 -5.87
C VAL A 220 -6.24 -7.71 -6.55
N ASP A 221 -5.19 -7.45 -5.78
CA ASP A 221 -3.83 -7.22 -6.28
C ASP A 221 -3.26 -8.47 -6.96
N ARG A 222 -3.38 -9.63 -6.31
CA ARG A 222 -2.92 -10.89 -6.88
C ARG A 222 -3.57 -11.18 -8.23
N THR A 223 -4.88 -10.94 -8.37
CA THR A 223 -5.61 -11.14 -9.62
C THR A 223 -5.15 -10.16 -10.69
N ALA A 224 -4.89 -8.90 -10.33
CA ALA A 224 -4.35 -7.90 -11.25
C ALA A 224 -2.96 -8.30 -11.76
N HIS A 225 -2.09 -8.78 -10.89
CA HIS A 225 -0.75 -9.26 -11.26
C HIS A 225 -0.78 -10.48 -12.17
N GLU A 226 -1.69 -11.42 -11.95
CA GLU A 226 -1.75 -12.67 -12.70
C GLU A 226 -2.48 -12.51 -14.06
N PHE A 227 -3.55 -11.70 -14.09
CA PHE A 227 -4.47 -11.64 -15.24
C PHE A 227 -4.68 -10.23 -15.81
N GLY A 228 -4.05 -9.20 -15.24
CA GLY A 228 -4.31 -7.82 -15.61
C GLY A 228 -5.67 -7.31 -15.12
N LEU A 229 -6.08 -6.13 -15.61
CA LEU A 229 -7.29 -5.43 -15.17
C LEU A 229 -8.53 -5.77 -16.05
N GLY A 230 -8.66 -7.02 -16.45
CA GLY A 230 -9.76 -7.53 -17.28
C GLY A 230 -10.88 -8.21 -16.49
N GLU A 231 -11.63 -9.10 -17.16
CA GLU A 231 -12.83 -9.78 -16.63
C GLU A 231 -12.59 -10.51 -15.31
N ARG A 232 -11.40 -11.13 -15.12
CA ARG A 232 -11.07 -11.82 -13.87
C ARG A 232 -10.89 -10.86 -12.72
N TYR A 233 -10.28 -9.71 -12.98
CA TYR A 233 -10.16 -8.63 -12.02
C TYR A 233 -11.55 -8.10 -11.61
N ASP A 234 -12.44 -7.89 -12.58
CA ASP A 234 -13.80 -7.42 -12.34
C ASP A 234 -14.61 -8.45 -11.55
N ALA A 235 -14.43 -9.75 -11.80
CA ALA A 235 -15.06 -10.82 -11.02
C ALA A 235 -14.56 -10.84 -9.58
N GLU A 236 -13.25 -10.67 -9.34
CA GLU A 236 -12.70 -10.58 -7.98
C GLU A 236 -13.19 -9.33 -7.26
N LEU A 237 -13.21 -8.18 -7.94
CA LEU A 237 -13.72 -6.94 -7.38
C LEU A 237 -15.21 -7.05 -6.99
N SER A 238 -16.04 -7.66 -7.84
CA SER A 238 -17.47 -7.93 -7.54
C SER A 238 -17.64 -8.83 -6.31
N ALA A 239 -16.77 -9.82 -6.16
CA ALA A 239 -16.79 -10.70 -4.99
C ALA A 239 -16.31 -9.98 -3.72
N CYS A 240 -15.35 -9.04 -3.82
CA CYS A 240 -14.97 -8.15 -2.73
C CYS A 240 -16.12 -7.20 -2.34
N ASP A 241 -16.83 -6.64 -3.32
CA ASP A 241 -17.99 -5.77 -3.08
C ASP A 241 -19.09 -6.52 -2.31
N THR A 242 -19.35 -7.78 -2.68
CA THR A 242 -20.27 -8.66 -1.95
C THR A 242 -19.82 -8.90 -0.49
N MET A 243 -18.53 -9.12 -0.25
CA MET A 243 -17.95 -9.26 1.09
C MET A 243 -18.13 -7.98 1.91
N VAL A 244 -17.92 -6.81 1.29
CA VAL A 244 -18.12 -5.50 1.94
C VAL A 244 -19.59 -5.30 2.29
N ALA A 245 -20.51 -5.63 1.39
CA ALA A 245 -21.95 -5.58 1.66
C ALA A 245 -22.36 -6.51 2.82
N GLU A 246 -21.79 -7.71 2.88
CA GLU A 246 -22.02 -8.63 4.01
C GLU A 246 -21.50 -8.07 5.32
N LEU A 247 -20.31 -7.48 5.35
CA LEU A 247 -19.76 -6.81 6.53
C LEU A 247 -20.65 -5.67 6.99
N LEU A 248 -21.09 -4.77 6.09
CA LEU A 248 -21.99 -3.67 6.41
C LEU A 248 -23.29 -4.15 7.06
N ASN A 249 -23.85 -5.27 6.58
CA ASN A 249 -25.09 -5.84 7.11
C ASN A 249 -24.94 -6.55 8.47
N ARG A 250 -23.74 -7.03 8.80
CA ARG A 250 -23.51 -7.90 9.97
C ARG A 250 -22.68 -7.27 11.08
N LEU A 251 -21.98 -6.17 10.80
CA LEU A 251 -21.22 -5.45 11.83
C LEU A 251 -22.16 -4.94 12.94
N PRO A 252 -21.71 -4.95 14.21
CA PRO A 252 -22.50 -4.43 15.31
C PRO A 252 -22.89 -2.95 15.09
N PRO A 253 -24.06 -2.52 15.54
CA PRO A 253 -24.44 -1.12 15.48
C PRO A 253 -23.39 -0.19 16.10
N GLY A 254 -23.15 0.96 15.47
CA GLY A 254 -22.13 1.93 15.91
C GLY A 254 -20.70 1.54 15.49
N THR A 255 -20.54 0.61 14.56
CA THR A 255 -19.25 0.27 13.95
C THR A 255 -19.10 0.98 12.61
N ALA A 256 -18.06 1.78 12.44
CA ALA A 256 -17.66 2.31 11.13
C ALA A 256 -16.87 1.26 10.36
N LEU A 257 -17.23 1.03 9.10
CA LEU A 257 -16.42 0.30 8.15
C LEU A 257 -15.65 1.30 7.29
N VAL A 258 -14.33 1.32 7.43
CA VAL A 258 -13.42 2.13 6.62
C VAL A 258 -12.70 1.20 5.65
N VAL A 259 -12.87 1.44 4.35
CA VAL A 259 -12.19 0.67 3.29
C VAL A 259 -11.14 1.55 2.65
N THR A 260 -9.94 1.02 2.49
CA THR A 260 -8.83 1.68 1.79
C THR A 260 -8.05 0.67 0.96
N ALA A 261 -7.13 1.18 0.15
CA ALA A 261 -6.10 0.38 -0.49
C ALA A 261 -4.72 0.91 -0.06
N ASP A 262 -3.73 0.07 -0.16
CA ASP A 262 -2.33 0.43 0.01
C ASP A 262 -1.76 1.11 -1.23
N HIS A 263 -2.18 0.69 -2.42
CA HIS A 263 -1.88 1.30 -3.72
C HIS A 263 -2.97 1.01 -4.76
N GLY A 264 -2.79 1.50 -5.97
CA GLY A 264 -3.57 1.16 -7.15
C GLY A 264 -2.74 0.38 -8.16
N GLN A 265 -3.31 0.17 -9.35
CA GLN A 265 -2.72 -0.56 -10.46
C GLN A 265 -2.57 0.34 -11.68
N VAL A 266 -1.59 0.03 -12.52
CA VAL A 266 -1.46 0.62 -13.85
C VAL A 266 -1.10 -0.47 -14.85
N HIS A 267 -1.60 -0.38 -16.07
CA HIS A 267 -1.08 -1.19 -17.17
C HIS A 267 0.36 -0.78 -17.44
N VAL A 268 1.27 -1.75 -17.39
CA VAL A 268 2.61 -1.62 -17.92
C VAL A 268 2.65 -2.48 -19.18
N ASP A 269 2.63 -1.84 -20.34
CA ASP A 269 2.82 -2.52 -21.62
C ASP A 269 4.19 -3.22 -21.63
N GLU A 270 4.50 -3.97 -22.70
CA GLU A 270 5.80 -4.64 -22.91
C GLU A 270 7.00 -3.67 -22.98
N LYS A 271 6.78 -2.37 -22.80
CA LYS A 271 7.81 -1.31 -22.83
C LYS A 271 8.60 -1.30 -21.53
N LEU A 272 9.55 -2.22 -21.43
CA LEU A 272 10.55 -2.17 -20.37
C LEU A 272 11.61 -1.11 -20.72
N LEU A 273 11.81 -0.14 -19.84
CA LEU A 273 12.89 0.81 -19.92
C LEU A 273 14.16 0.17 -19.35
N GLU A 274 15.13 -0.10 -20.24
CA GLU A 274 16.44 -0.58 -19.85
C GLU A 274 17.34 0.61 -19.49
N LEU A 275 18.20 0.41 -18.48
CA LEU A 275 19.23 1.40 -18.15
C LEU A 275 20.32 1.36 -19.22
N PRO A 276 20.61 2.48 -19.91
CA PRO A 276 21.67 2.54 -20.91
C PRO A 276 23.06 2.37 -20.28
N SER A 277 24.05 2.02 -21.10
CA SER A 277 25.42 1.80 -20.63
C SER A 277 26.02 3.04 -19.95
N ALA A 278 25.65 4.24 -20.39
CA ALA A 278 26.08 5.49 -19.76
C ALA A 278 25.66 5.54 -18.27
N VAL A 279 24.48 5.05 -17.92
CA VAL A 279 23.98 4.98 -16.53
C VAL A 279 24.55 3.76 -15.80
N THR A 280 24.50 2.57 -16.44
CA THR A 280 24.95 1.33 -15.78
C THR A 280 26.43 1.32 -15.43
N SER A 281 27.26 2.07 -16.14
CA SER A 281 28.68 2.23 -15.82
C SER A 281 28.96 3.04 -14.55
N LEU A 282 28.00 3.87 -14.12
CA LEU A 282 28.13 4.77 -12.97
C LEU A 282 27.48 4.22 -11.70
N ILE A 283 26.68 3.14 -11.80
CA ILE A 283 26.05 2.54 -10.62
C ILE A 283 26.89 1.41 -10.03
N ASP A 284 26.82 1.29 -8.72
CA ASP A 284 27.29 0.15 -7.95
C ASP A 284 26.21 -0.95 -7.85
N GLY A 285 24.96 -0.58 -8.04
CA GLY A 285 23.80 -1.46 -8.09
C GLY A 285 22.50 -0.70 -8.08
N GLN A 286 21.39 -1.45 -8.01
CA GLN A 286 20.05 -0.89 -7.95
C GLN A 286 19.15 -1.67 -6.99
N SER A 287 18.18 -0.98 -6.42
CA SER A 287 17.10 -1.55 -5.61
C SER A 287 15.75 -0.92 -5.95
N GLY A 288 14.71 -1.12 -5.14
CA GLY A 288 13.37 -0.66 -5.44
C GLY A 288 12.56 -1.64 -6.26
N GLU A 289 11.77 -1.16 -7.18
CA GLU A 289 10.81 -1.94 -7.97
C GLU A 289 10.71 -1.45 -9.42
N GLY A 290 9.82 -2.02 -10.21
CA GLY A 290 9.75 -1.73 -11.65
C GLY A 290 9.55 -0.25 -11.98
N ARG A 291 8.71 0.46 -11.22
CA ARG A 291 8.35 1.87 -11.47
C ARG A 291 8.96 2.87 -10.49
N PHE A 292 9.69 2.41 -9.50
CA PHE A 292 10.41 3.26 -8.54
C PHE A 292 11.75 2.62 -8.21
N ARG A 293 12.83 3.13 -8.78
CA ARG A 293 14.17 2.56 -8.66
C ARG A 293 15.11 3.45 -7.88
N TRP A 294 15.84 2.84 -6.98
CA TRP A 294 17.00 3.43 -6.33
C TRP A 294 18.24 3.03 -7.11
N LEU A 295 18.92 3.99 -7.72
CA LEU A 295 20.22 3.78 -8.37
C LEU A 295 21.31 4.17 -7.37
N HIS A 296 22.16 3.23 -7.02
CA HIS A 296 23.23 3.44 -6.05
C HIS A 296 24.50 3.82 -6.81
N ALA A 297 24.93 5.08 -6.65
CA ALA A 297 26.13 5.59 -7.32
C ALA A 297 27.39 4.87 -6.84
N ARG A 298 28.36 4.74 -7.71
CA ARG A 298 29.74 4.46 -7.30
C ARG A 298 30.27 5.64 -6.49
N SER A 299 31.12 5.35 -5.52
CA SER A 299 31.70 6.39 -4.64
C SER A 299 32.29 7.55 -5.42
N GLY A 300 31.81 8.77 -5.17
CA GLY A 300 32.21 9.99 -5.83
C GLY A 300 31.66 10.19 -7.25
N GLY A 301 30.69 9.36 -7.67
CA GLY A 301 30.01 9.45 -8.97
C GLY A 301 28.57 9.92 -8.91
N GLU A 302 28.12 10.49 -7.80
CA GLU A 302 26.72 10.83 -7.54
C GLU A 302 26.21 11.89 -8.54
N GLU A 303 26.98 12.95 -8.78
CA GLU A 303 26.63 14.02 -9.72
C GLU A 303 26.61 13.53 -11.18
N ASP A 304 27.59 12.72 -11.57
CA ASP A 304 27.66 12.14 -12.90
C ASP A 304 26.49 11.18 -13.16
N LEU A 305 26.13 10.36 -12.16
CA LEU A 305 24.98 9.46 -12.24
C LEU A 305 23.67 10.24 -12.37
N LEU A 306 23.48 11.29 -11.57
CA LEU A 306 22.30 12.16 -11.65
C LEU A 306 22.17 12.78 -13.03
N ALA A 307 23.27 13.35 -13.56
CA ALA A 307 23.29 13.98 -14.87
C ALA A 307 22.99 12.97 -16.00
N ALA A 308 23.69 11.83 -16.03
CA ALA A 308 23.50 10.80 -17.04
C ALA A 308 22.09 10.19 -17.00
N THR A 309 21.54 9.98 -15.79
CA THR A 309 20.17 9.43 -15.63
C THR A 309 19.13 10.46 -16.06
N THR A 310 19.31 11.74 -15.72
CA THR A 310 18.43 12.82 -16.15
C THR A 310 18.42 12.94 -17.67
N GLU A 311 19.59 12.95 -18.31
CA GLU A 311 19.71 13.00 -19.77
C GLU A 311 19.01 11.80 -20.44
N ALA A 312 19.17 10.60 -19.87
CA ALA A 312 18.60 9.39 -20.45
C ALA A 312 17.08 9.24 -20.29
N PHE A 313 16.48 9.83 -19.26
CA PHE A 313 15.10 9.52 -18.86
C PHE A 313 14.20 10.74 -18.64
N ALA A 314 14.65 11.99 -18.86
CA ALA A 314 13.87 13.21 -18.58
C ALA A 314 12.47 13.21 -19.22
N ASP A 315 12.31 12.58 -20.38
CA ASP A 315 11.03 12.54 -21.11
C ASP A 315 10.07 11.45 -20.61
N VAL A 316 10.54 10.49 -19.78
CA VAL A 316 9.78 9.29 -19.41
C VAL A 316 9.79 8.98 -17.92
N ALA A 317 10.62 9.64 -17.13
CA ALA A 317 10.71 9.45 -15.69
C ALA A 317 11.14 10.75 -14.97
N TRP A 318 10.75 10.85 -13.70
CA TRP A 318 11.31 11.86 -12.81
C TRP A 318 12.57 11.31 -12.16
N VAL A 319 13.67 12.06 -12.31
CA VAL A 319 14.96 11.75 -11.73
C VAL A 319 15.25 12.76 -10.62
N VAL A 320 15.54 12.26 -9.43
CA VAL A 320 15.86 13.09 -8.25
C VAL A 320 17.09 12.53 -7.55
N GLY A 321 17.97 13.43 -7.09
CA GLY A 321 19.16 13.11 -6.31
C GLY A 321 18.99 13.35 -4.83
#